data_0236791a154a4e1225ea17a2757c6c88
#
_entry.id   0236791a154a4e1225ea17a2757c6c88
#
_cell.length_a   1.000
_cell.length_b   1.000
_cell.length_c   1.000
_cell.angle_alpha   90.00
_cell.angle_beta   90.00
_cell.angle_gamma   90.00
#
_symmetry.space_group_name_H-M   'P 1'
#
loop_
_entity.id
_entity.type
_entity.pdbx_description
1 polymer ?
#
loop_
_entity_poly.entity_id
_entity_poly.type
_entity_poly.pdbx_seq_one_letter_code
_entity_poly.pdbx_strand_id
1 'polypeptide(L)'
;MGLPYDSGVANYLSPTYHSRIKHDGTWRWVDQLSVKSGGSWRTVKQAYVKSGGTWRKFHDAENVFTFSVELSGTRTSTFNLGTWLSTSGYVSPSLGRTYNSGDRIKGIIHVTGTQGGNPGVYIGNFGNESRVYIRINSNCRIAGYGGNGGNIDASGQSAGTALYTRTGVFIENNGNLWGGGGGGRGGNNGQCVGVY
;
A
#
# COMPACT_ATOMS: atom_id res chain seq x y z
N MET A 1 0.00 1.20 -21.78
CA MET A 1 0.04 -0.28 -21.81
C MET A 1 -0.52 -0.75 -20.48
N GLY A 2 -1.74 -1.30 -20.44
CA GLY A 2 -2.34 -1.82 -19.20
C GLY A 2 -1.58 -3.07 -18.76
N LEU A 3 -1.19 -3.11 -17.47
CA LEU A 3 -0.61 -4.32 -16.89
C LEU A 3 -1.62 -5.46 -16.98
N PRO A 4 -1.18 -6.70 -17.27
CA PRO A 4 -2.08 -7.84 -17.32
C PRO A 4 -2.76 -8.02 -15.97
N TYR A 5 -4.05 -8.05 -15.97
CA TYR A 5 -4.89 -8.30 -14.80
C TYR A 5 -4.69 -9.77 -14.38
N ASP A 6 -3.90 -9.97 -13.34
CA ASP A 6 -3.77 -11.28 -12.69
C ASP A 6 -5.02 -11.52 -11.83
N SER A 7 -5.66 -12.68 -11.99
CA SER A 7 -6.92 -13.03 -11.31
C SER A 7 -6.85 -12.94 -9.78
N GLY A 8 -5.67 -13.15 -9.18
CA GLY A 8 -5.44 -12.97 -7.75
C GLY A 8 -5.53 -11.52 -7.30
N VAL A 9 -5.10 -10.58 -8.14
CA VAL A 9 -5.11 -9.15 -7.88
C VAL A 9 -6.49 -8.55 -8.15
N ALA A 10 -7.22 -9.06 -9.16
CA ALA A 10 -8.59 -8.66 -9.44
C ALA A 10 -9.51 -8.82 -8.22
N ASN A 11 -9.35 -9.90 -7.47
CA ASN A 11 -10.11 -10.15 -6.25
C ASN A 11 -9.76 -9.17 -5.11
N TYR A 12 -8.52 -8.63 -5.10
CA TYR A 12 -8.10 -7.68 -4.08
C TYR A 12 -8.59 -6.26 -4.35
N LEU A 13 -8.67 -5.86 -5.62
CA LEU A 13 -9.18 -4.55 -6.06
C LEU A 13 -10.70 -4.50 -6.13
N SER A 14 -11.37 -5.64 -6.00
CA SER A 14 -12.82 -5.69 -5.93
C SER A 14 -13.37 -4.77 -4.82
N PRO A 15 -14.44 -4.01 -5.06
CA PRO A 15 -14.96 -3.04 -4.09
C PRO A 15 -15.26 -3.73 -2.76
N THR A 16 -14.78 -3.14 -1.66
CA THR A 16 -14.68 -3.72 -0.33
C THR A 16 -15.94 -3.66 0.48
N TYR A 17 -17.04 -3.95 -0.07
CA TYR A 17 -18.07 -4.45 0.80
C TYR A 17 -18.10 -5.94 0.59
N HIS A 18 -17.72 -6.65 1.63
CA HIS A 18 -17.65 -8.11 1.66
C HIS A 18 -19.04 -8.72 1.69
N SER A 19 -19.94 -8.21 0.82
CA SER A 19 -21.18 -8.89 0.58
C SER A 19 -20.88 -10.21 -0.09
N ARG A 20 -21.22 -11.29 0.57
CA ARG A 20 -21.19 -12.63 -0.01
C ARG A 20 -22.59 -13.11 -0.25
N ILE A 21 -22.80 -13.80 -1.33
CA ILE A 21 -24.01 -14.55 -1.56
C ILE A 21 -23.69 -16.04 -1.55
N LYS A 22 -24.60 -16.85 -1.04
CA LYS A 22 -24.51 -18.29 -1.13
C LYS A 22 -25.19 -18.72 -2.43
N HIS A 23 -24.42 -19.24 -3.38
CA HIS A 23 -24.91 -19.76 -4.63
C HIS A 23 -24.36 -21.17 -4.83
N ASP A 24 -25.24 -22.11 -5.09
CA ASP A 24 -24.93 -23.55 -5.21
C ASP A 24 -24.09 -24.10 -4.04
N GLY A 25 -24.46 -23.72 -2.82
CA GLY A 25 -23.78 -24.15 -1.60
C GLY A 25 -22.46 -23.41 -1.29
N THR A 26 -21.94 -22.63 -2.24
CA THR A 26 -20.65 -21.94 -2.12
C THR A 26 -20.85 -20.45 -1.86
N TRP A 27 -20.07 -19.88 -0.93
CA TRP A 27 -20.04 -18.44 -0.69
C TRP A 27 -19.19 -17.74 -1.74
N ARG A 28 -19.82 -16.85 -2.51
CA ARG A 28 -19.17 -16.02 -3.56
C ARG A 28 -19.20 -14.56 -3.16
N TRP A 29 -18.14 -13.85 -3.51
CA TRP A 29 -18.10 -12.40 -3.36
C TRP A 29 -19.05 -11.72 -4.35
N VAL A 30 -19.67 -10.63 -3.91
CA VAL A 30 -20.50 -9.78 -4.76
C VAL A 30 -19.62 -8.65 -5.29
N ASP A 31 -19.29 -8.67 -6.55
CA ASP A 31 -18.45 -7.65 -7.18
C ASP A 31 -19.24 -6.36 -7.46
N GLN A 32 -20.50 -6.50 -7.83
CA GLN A 32 -21.37 -5.38 -8.15
C GLN A 32 -22.81 -5.68 -7.78
N LEU A 33 -23.47 -4.71 -7.17
CA LEU A 33 -24.93 -4.73 -6.99
C LEU A 33 -25.56 -3.90 -8.11
N SER A 34 -26.59 -4.46 -8.75
CA SER A 34 -27.40 -3.74 -9.74
C SER A 34 -28.87 -3.91 -9.45
N VAL A 35 -29.64 -2.89 -9.75
CA VAL A 35 -31.10 -2.89 -9.64
C VAL A 35 -31.71 -2.57 -11.01
N LYS A 36 -32.77 -3.29 -11.37
CA LYS A 36 -33.52 -3.00 -12.59
C LYS A 36 -34.54 -1.92 -12.30
N SER A 37 -34.43 -0.78 -12.98
CA SER A 37 -35.33 0.36 -12.81
C SER A 37 -35.63 0.97 -14.17
N GLY A 38 -36.94 1.14 -14.48
CA GLY A 38 -37.36 1.68 -15.77
C GLY A 38 -36.92 0.83 -16.99
N GLY A 39 -36.84 -0.50 -16.83
CA GLY A 39 -36.38 -1.41 -17.87
C GLY A 39 -34.87 -1.54 -18.04
N SER A 40 -34.06 -0.69 -17.40
CA SER A 40 -32.60 -0.68 -17.48
C SER A 40 -31.94 -1.14 -16.18
N TRP A 41 -30.80 -1.84 -16.29
CA TRP A 41 -29.98 -2.18 -15.14
C TRP A 41 -29.14 -0.98 -14.72
N ARG A 42 -29.20 -0.63 -13.42
CA ARG A 42 -28.43 0.46 -12.82
C ARG A 42 -27.57 -0.07 -11.68
N THR A 43 -26.31 0.34 -11.63
CA THR A 43 -25.42 0.01 -10.53
C THR A 43 -25.89 0.67 -9.24
N VAL A 44 -26.00 -0.10 -8.16
CA VAL A 44 -26.32 0.40 -6.83
C VAL A 44 -25.09 1.04 -6.24
N LYS A 45 -25.15 2.31 -5.93
CA LYS A 45 -24.06 3.04 -5.30
C LYS A 45 -23.95 2.78 -3.81
N GLN A 46 -25.10 2.74 -3.13
CA GLN A 46 -25.18 2.45 -1.70
C GLN A 46 -26.40 1.58 -1.41
N ALA A 47 -26.24 0.63 -0.48
CA ALA A 47 -27.35 -0.16 0.02
C ALA A 47 -27.31 -0.28 1.54
N TYR A 48 -28.51 -0.31 2.13
CA TYR A 48 -28.71 -0.32 3.57
C TYR A 48 -29.61 -1.48 3.97
N VAL A 49 -29.41 -2.01 5.17
CA VAL A 49 -30.29 -2.98 5.83
C VAL A 49 -30.76 -2.40 7.14
N LYS A 50 -32.04 -2.58 7.46
CA LYS A 50 -32.59 -2.21 8.77
C LYS A 50 -32.40 -3.36 9.75
N SER A 51 -31.64 -3.11 10.83
CA SER A 51 -31.37 -4.08 11.86
C SER A 51 -31.48 -3.42 13.23
N GLY A 52 -32.30 -4.00 14.12
CA GLY A 52 -32.55 -3.43 15.45
C GLY A 52 -33.13 -2.01 15.42
N GLY A 53 -33.97 -1.71 14.44
CA GLY A 53 -34.57 -0.35 14.28
C GLY A 53 -33.66 0.67 13.58
N THR A 54 -32.37 0.38 13.38
CA THR A 54 -31.38 1.28 12.79
C THR A 54 -31.02 0.85 11.37
N TRP A 55 -30.90 1.82 10.46
CA TRP A 55 -30.40 1.59 9.11
C TRP A 55 -28.88 1.46 9.13
N ARG A 56 -28.36 0.33 8.67
CA ARG A 56 -26.93 0.03 8.56
C ARG A 56 -26.54 -0.11 7.10
N LYS A 57 -25.53 0.66 6.68
CA LYS A 57 -24.99 0.56 5.32
C LYS A 57 -24.23 -0.77 5.20
N PHE A 58 -24.56 -1.56 4.18
CA PHE A 58 -23.85 -2.81 3.87
C PHE A 58 -23.19 -2.80 2.49
N HIS A 59 -23.50 -1.82 1.65
CA HIS A 59 -22.87 -1.61 0.36
C HIS A 59 -22.64 -0.12 0.12
N ASP A 60 -21.45 0.24 -0.33
CA ASP A 60 -21.07 1.61 -0.66
C ASP A 60 -19.99 1.57 -1.76
N ALA A 61 -20.42 1.66 -3.00
CA ALA A 61 -19.54 1.75 -4.16
C ALA A 61 -18.99 3.17 -4.37
N GLU A 62 -19.51 4.16 -3.63
CA GLU A 62 -19.05 5.55 -3.74
C GLU A 62 -17.79 5.78 -2.88
N ASN A 63 -16.92 6.63 -3.40
CA ASN A 63 -15.73 7.18 -2.70
C ASN A 63 -14.59 6.19 -2.41
N VAL A 64 -14.46 5.12 -3.18
CA VAL A 64 -13.22 4.34 -3.15
C VAL A 64 -12.36 4.75 -4.33
N PHE A 65 -11.28 5.46 -4.04
CA PHE A 65 -10.29 5.85 -5.02
C PHE A 65 -9.39 4.64 -5.34
N THR A 66 -9.53 4.10 -6.54
CA THR A 66 -8.68 2.99 -6.98
C THR A 66 -7.46 3.51 -7.71
N PHE A 67 -6.30 2.86 -7.51
CA PHE A 67 -5.06 3.23 -8.17
C PHE A 67 -4.17 2.03 -8.45
N SER A 68 -3.27 2.20 -9.41
CA SER A 68 -2.14 1.31 -9.65
C SER A 68 -0.90 2.16 -9.93
N VAL A 69 0.19 1.88 -9.24
CA VAL A 69 1.47 2.55 -9.42
C VAL A 69 2.58 1.53 -9.55
N GLU A 70 3.48 1.79 -10.49
CA GLU A 70 4.69 0.99 -10.67
C GLU A 70 5.90 1.76 -10.14
N LEU A 71 6.66 1.12 -9.25
CA LEU A 71 7.91 1.63 -8.71
C LEU A 71 9.07 0.92 -9.40
N SER A 72 9.44 1.45 -10.57
CA SER A 72 10.54 0.93 -11.39
C SER A 72 11.87 1.62 -11.10
N GLY A 73 12.96 1.01 -11.55
CA GLY A 73 14.31 1.55 -11.42
C GLY A 73 14.83 1.59 -9.98
N THR A 74 15.87 2.37 -9.75
CA THR A 74 16.47 2.57 -8.43
C THR A 74 16.11 3.93 -7.88
N ARG A 75 15.49 3.95 -6.72
CA ARG A 75 15.17 5.15 -5.94
C ARG A 75 15.93 5.12 -4.63
N THR A 76 16.46 6.27 -4.26
CA THR A 76 17.18 6.49 -3.00
C THR A 76 16.44 7.43 -2.05
N SER A 77 15.18 7.74 -2.34
CA SER A 77 14.32 8.57 -1.52
C SER A 77 13.00 7.86 -1.24
N THR A 78 12.40 8.16 -0.11
CA THR A 78 11.10 7.62 0.29
C THR A 78 10.05 7.79 -0.82
N PHE A 79 9.42 6.70 -1.24
CA PHE A 79 8.16 6.79 -1.95
C PHE A 79 7.03 7.03 -0.95
N ASN A 80 6.40 8.19 -1.02
CA ASN A 80 5.26 8.55 -0.18
C ASN A 80 3.97 8.46 -1.01
N LEU A 81 3.11 7.48 -0.66
CA LEU A 81 1.86 7.25 -1.38
C LEU A 81 0.92 8.45 -1.31
N GLY A 82 0.80 9.11 -0.16
CA GLY A 82 -0.07 10.28 0.00
C GLY A 82 0.36 11.45 -0.88
N THR A 83 1.65 11.72 -0.92
CA THR A 83 2.22 12.73 -1.81
C THR A 83 1.98 12.36 -3.27
N TRP A 84 2.25 11.11 -3.64
CA TRP A 84 2.05 10.66 -5.01
C TRP A 84 0.58 10.80 -5.45
N LEU A 85 -0.38 10.36 -4.63
CA LEU A 85 -1.80 10.50 -4.92
C LEU A 85 -2.22 11.96 -5.14
N SER A 86 -1.66 12.87 -4.35
CA SER A 86 -2.02 14.29 -4.39
C SER A 86 -1.37 15.06 -5.56
N THR A 87 -0.20 14.59 -6.03
CA THR A 87 0.62 15.36 -6.99
C THR A 87 0.73 14.75 -8.37
N SER A 88 0.46 13.45 -8.52
CA SER A 88 0.64 12.73 -9.78
C SER A 88 -0.39 13.10 -10.86
N GLY A 89 -1.51 13.71 -10.49
CA GLY A 89 -2.63 13.91 -11.40
C GLY A 89 -3.33 12.61 -11.81
N TYR A 90 -3.03 11.50 -11.10
CA TYR A 90 -3.64 10.20 -11.41
C TYR A 90 -5.16 10.25 -11.28
N VAL A 91 -5.85 9.82 -12.33
CA VAL A 91 -7.32 9.72 -12.37
C VAL A 91 -7.73 8.30 -12.01
N SER A 92 -8.50 8.16 -10.95
CA SER A 92 -9.00 6.87 -10.50
C SER A 92 -9.95 6.24 -11.51
N PRO A 93 -9.72 5.01 -11.96
CA PRO A 93 -10.65 4.30 -12.84
C PRO A 93 -12.05 4.14 -12.24
N SER A 94 -12.15 4.02 -10.91
CA SER A 94 -13.44 3.83 -10.23
C SER A 94 -14.26 5.12 -10.09
N LEU A 95 -13.60 6.27 -9.95
CA LEU A 95 -14.24 7.56 -9.68
C LEU A 95 -14.19 8.54 -10.85
N GLY A 96 -13.32 8.30 -11.84
CA GLY A 96 -13.13 9.22 -12.97
C GLY A 96 -12.58 10.60 -12.60
N ARG A 97 -11.93 10.71 -11.43
CA ARG A 97 -11.34 11.95 -10.92
C ARG A 97 -10.03 11.73 -10.20
N THR A 98 -9.32 12.80 -9.89
CA THR A 98 -8.12 12.79 -9.05
C THR A 98 -8.46 12.53 -7.58
N TYR A 99 -7.43 12.19 -6.80
CA TYR A 99 -7.55 11.93 -5.37
C TYR A 99 -7.95 13.19 -4.60
N ASN A 100 -8.90 13.04 -3.66
CA ASN A 100 -9.23 14.05 -2.67
C ASN A 100 -8.86 13.54 -1.27
N SER A 101 -8.38 14.45 -0.44
CA SER A 101 -8.11 14.14 0.97
C SER A 101 -9.38 13.62 1.64
N GLY A 102 -9.28 12.44 2.26
CA GLY A 102 -10.41 11.75 2.87
C GLY A 102 -11.04 10.64 2.03
N ASP A 103 -10.64 10.50 0.76
CA ASP A 103 -11.05 9.33 -0.02
C ASP A 103 -10.49 8.05 0.63
N ARG A 104 -11.33 7.04 0.69
CA ARG A 104 -10.85 5.67 0.94
C ARG A 104 -10.09 5.20 -0.28
N ILE A 105 -8.96 4.59 -0.06
CA ILE A 105 -8.13 4.10 -1.16
C ILE A 105 -8.09 2.59 -1.25
N LYS A 106 -7.99 2.11 -2.46
CA LYS A 106 -7.64 0.75 -2.80
C LYS A 106 -6.71 0.75 -3.99
N GLY A 107 -5.62 0.10 -3.87
CA GLY A 107 -4.73 0.07 -5.00
C GLY A 107 -3.57 -0.87 -4.86
N ILE A 108 -2.79 -0.89 -5.91
CA ILE A 108 -1.64 -1.75 -6.05
C ILE A 108 -0.40 -0.89 -6.21
N ILE A 109 0.64 -1.28 -5.49
CA ILE A 109 2.00 -0.82 -5.69
C ILE A 109 2.80 -2.00 -6.24
N HIS A 110 3.21 -1.92 -7.49
CA HIS A 110 4.11 -2.87 -8.11
C HIS A 110 5.55 -2.40 -7.96
N VAL A 111 6.35 -3.16 -7.25
CA VAL A 111 7.79 -2.90 -7.11
C VAL A 111 8.52 -3.75 -8.14
N THR A 112 8.96 -3.08 -9.20
CA THR A 112 9.71 -3.67 -10.32
C THR A 112 11.16 -3.18 -10.36
N GLY A 113 11.60 -2.55 -9.26
CA GLY A 113 12.96 -2.04 -9.10
C GLY A 113 13.42 -2.04 -7.65
N THR A 114 14.42 -1.22 -7.35
CA THR A 114 14.93 -1.02 -5.99
C THR A 114 14.38 0.25 -5.37
N GLN A 115 13.70 0.12 -4.24
CA GLN A 115 13.17 1.26 -3.50
C GLN A 115 13.93 1.39 -2.18
N GLY A 116 14.72 2.45 -2.04
CA GLY A 116 15.47 2.77 -0.83
C GLY A 116 14.95 4.04 -0.17
N GLY A 117 15.19 4.19 1.13
CA GLY A 117 14.80 5.39 1.86
C GLY A 117 14.70 5.16 3.37
N ASN A 118 14.19 6.15 4.07
CA ASN A 118 13.86 6.02 5.49
C ASN A 118 12.49 6.65 5.77
N PRO A 119 11.39 5.90 5.61
CA PRO A 119 11.32 4.53 5.06
C PRO A 119 11.54 4.47 3.55
N GLY A 120 11.79 3.25 3.01
CA GLY A 120 11.81 3.03 1.57
C GLY A 120 10.45 3.32 0.91
N VAL A 121 9.38 2.79 1.50
CA VAL A 121 7.99 3.06 1.12
C VAL A 121 7.20 3.52 2.35
N TYR A 122 6.51 4.64 2.22
CA TYR A 122 5.64 5.21 3.24
C TYR A 122 4.18 5.18 2.77
N ILE A 123 3.35 4.47 3.52
CA ILE A 123 1.90 4.45 3.33
C ILE A 123 1.27 5.12 4.55
N GLY A 124 0.72 6.30 4.35
CA GLY A 124 0.07 7.09 5.38
C GLY A 124 -1.20 6.45 5.95
N ASN A 125 -1.96 7.24 6.68
CA ASN A 125 -3.29 6.87 7.15
C ASN A 125 -4.35 7.37 6.15
N PHE A 126 -5.05 6.44 5.50
CA PHE A 126 -6.10 6.73 4.52
C PHE A 126 -7.50 6.39 5.04
N GLY A 127 -7.65 6.34 6.35
CA GLY A 127 -8.93 6.03 6.98
C GLY A 127 -9.28 4.54 6.98
N ASN A 128 -10.34 4.23 7.69
CA ASN A 128 -10.84 2.86 7.84
C ASN A 128 -11.24 2.29 6.48
N GLU A 129 -11.05 0.99 6.32
CA GLU A 129 -11.40 0.23 5.11
C GLU A 129 -10.52 0.52 3.87
N SER A 130 -9.58 1.45 3.95
CA SER A 130 -8.54 1.59 2.93
C SER A 130 -7.62 0.38 2.92
N ARG A 131 -7.17 -0.04 1.75
CA ARG A 131 -6.29 -1.21 1.57
C ARG A 131 -5.31 -0.95 0.45
N VAL A 132 -4.08 -1.38 0.66
CA VAL A 132 -3.02 -1.31 -0.36
C VAL A 132 -2.43 -2.69 -0.54
N TYR A 133 -2.35 -3.13 -1.77
CA TYR A 133 -1.64 -4.35 -2.14
C TYR A 133 -0.25 -3.96 -2.63
N ILE A 134 0.79 -4.59 -2.08
CA ILE A 134 2.17 -4.39 -2.50
C ILE A 134 2.68 -5.69 -3.08
N ARG A 135 3.07 -5.66 -4.35
CA ARG A 135 3.74 -6.79 -5.00
C ARG A 135 5.19 -6.42 -5.22
N ILE A 136 6.10 -7.19 -4.64
CA ILE A 136 7.54 -7.07 -4.87
C ILE A 136 7.95 -8.19 -5.81
N ASN A 137 8.36 -7.85 -7.02
CA ASN A 137 8.78 -8.82 -8.02
C ASN A 137 10.11 -9.47 -7.65
N SER A 138 10.40 -10.62 -8.27
CA SER A 138 11.69 -11.28 -8.14
C SER A 138 12.84 -10.33 -8.51
N ASN A 139 13.95 -10.42 -7.77
CA ASN A 139 15.12 -9.53 -7.91
C ASN A 139 14.87 -8.04 -7.62
N CYS A 140 13.67 -7.67 -7.15
CA CYS A 140 13.34 -6.32 -6.72
C CYS A 140 13.35 -6.22 -5.20
N ARG A 141 13.41 -4.98 -4.67
CA ARG A 141 13.47 -4.82 -3.21
C ARG A 141 12.88 -3.50 -2.73
N ILE A 142 12.41 -3.53 -1.48
CA ILE A 142 12.18 -2.35 -0.66
C ILE A 142 13.17 -2.43 0.49
N ALA A 143 13.99 -1.40 0.68
CA ALA A 143 15.04 -1.39 1.70
C ALA A 143 15.02 -0.08 2.51
N GLY A 144 15.23 -0.19 3.81
CA GLY A 144 15.60 0.93 4.65
C GLY A 144 17.08 1.28 4.48
N TYR A 145 17.45 2.54 4.72
CA TYR A 145 18.87 2.91 4.74
C TYR A 145 19.59 2.27 5.92
N GLY A 146 20.86 1.95 5.73
CA GLY A 146 21.76 1.67 6.83
C GLY A 146 22.02 2.94 7.67
N GLY A 147 22.22 2.77 8.96
CA GLY A 147 22.71 3.84 9.83
C GLY A 147 24.20 4.11 9.54
N ASN A 148 24.60 5.37 9.64
CA ASN A 148 26.02 5.73 9.57
C ASN A 148 26.77 5.19 10.80
N GLY A 149 28.02 4.80 10.63
CA GLY A 149 28.90 4.47 11.74
C GLY A 149 29.08 5.65 12.68
N GLY A 150 29.31 5.37 13.96
CA GLY A 150 29.66 6.40 14.94
C GLY A 150 31.07 6.93 14.71
N ASN A 151 31.31 8.16 15.12
CA ASN A 151 32.66 8.69 15.27
C ASN A 151 33.35 8.01 16.46
N ILE A 152 34.62 8.35 16.72
CA ILE A 152 35.38 7.85 17.85
C ILE A 152 34.54 7.99 19.14
N ASP A 153 34.39 6.87 19.85
CA ASP A 153 33.62 6.74 21.10
C ASP A 153 32.11 7.06 21.00
N ALA A 154 31.59 7.33 19.81
CA ALA A 154 30.18 7.60 19.59
C ALA A 154 29.43 6.37 19.06
N SER A 155 28.17 6.26 19.44
CA SER A 155 27.26 5.26 18.85
C SER A 155 26.95 5.58 17.39
N GLY A 156 26.81 4.57 16.57
CA GLY A 156 26.33 4.71 15.20
C GLY A 156 24.84 5.10 15.17
N GLN A 157 24.39 5.52 14.02
CA GLN A 157 23.00 5.89 13.79
C GLN A 157 22.09 4.66 13.67
N SER A 158 20.82 4.86 14.04
CA SER A 158 19.79 3.83 13.86
C SER A 158 19.56 3.53 12.38
N ALA A 159 19.18 2.29 12.12
CA ALA A 159 18.78 1.84 10.80
C ALA A 159 17.47 2.49 10.33
N GLY A 160 17.32 2.62 9.03
CA GLY A 160 16.09 3.04 8.39
C GLY A 160 15.07 1.91 8.26
N THR A 161 13.82 2.27 8.18
CA THR A 161 12.69 1.36 7.95
C THR A 161 12.50 1.10 6.46
N ALA A 162 12.23 -0.15 6.06
CA ALA A 162 11.89 -0.45 4.66
C ALA A 162 10.49 0.03 4.31
N LEU A 163 9.50 -0.40 5.09
CA LEU A 163 8.09 -0.08 4.87
C LEU A 163 7.47 0.47 6.15
N TYR A 164 6.82 1.62 6.03
CA TYR A 164 6.01 2.18 7.09
C TYR A 164 4.57 2.33 6.62
N THR A 165 3.61 1.80 7.39
CA THR A 165 2.19 1.91 7.04
C THR A 165 1.31 2.14 8.27
N ARG A 166 0.25 2.94 8.09
CA ARG A 166 -0.88 3.10 9.02
C ARG A 166 -2.21 2.67 8.38
N THR A 167 -2.15 2.15 7.17
CA THR A 167 -3.28 1.61 6.41
C THR A 167 -3.11 0.11 6.28
N GLY A 168 -4.20 -0.64 6.20
CA GLY A 168 -4.13 -2.08 5.97
C GLY A 168 -3.42 -2.39 4.66
N VAL A 169 -2.39 -3.23 4.73
CA VAL A 169 -1.62 -3.66 3.57
C VAL A 169 -1.63 -5.18 3.44
N PHE A 170 -1.60 -5.64 2.21
CA PHE A 170 -1.30 -7.01 1.86
C PHE A 170 -0.01 -7.01 1.05
N ILE A 171 0.94 -7.89 1.39
CA ILE A 171 2.25 -7.93 0.73
C ILE A 171 2.44 -9.30 0.08
N GLU A 172 2.60 -9.29 -1.23
CA GLU A 172 3.10 -10.43 -2.00
C GLU A 172 4.58 -10.18 -2.26
N ASN A 173 5.43 -10.89 -1.52
CA ASN A 173 6.86 -10.70 -1.57
C ASN A 173 7.54 -11.85 -2.33
N ASN A 174 7.84 -11.62 -3.60
CA ASN A 174 8.65 -12.51 -4.44
C ASN A 174 10.11 -12.02 -4.56
N GLY A 175 10.42 -10.88 -3.93
CA GLY A 175 11.74 -10.26 -3.90
C GLY A 175 12.27 -10.10 -2.48
N ASN A 176 12.70 -8.89 -2.11
CA ASN A 176 13.29 -8.61 -0.81
C ASN A 176 12.64 -7.42 -0.12
N LEU A 177 12.41 -7.56 1.19
CA LEU A 177 11.94 -6.50 2.08
C LEU A 177 12.90 -6.43 3.27
N TRP A 178 13.79 -5.42 3.29
CA TRP A 178 14.87 -5.34 4.28
C TRP A 178 14.84 -4.04 5.07
N GLY A 179 14.87 -4.12 6.39
CA GLY A 179 15.27 -3.00 7.23
C GLY A 179 16.75 -2.67 6.99
N GLY A 180 17.14 -1.44 7.24
CA GLY A 180 18.55 -1.06 7.22
C GLY A 180 19.32 -1.70 8.37
N GLY A 181 20.61 -1.93 8.22
CA GLY A 181 21.50 -2.26 9.32
C GLY A 181 21.87 -1.01 10.13
N GLY A 182 21.90 -1.10 11.45
CA GLY A 182 22.40 -0.01 12.29
C GLY A 182 23.89 0.25 12.04
N GLY A 183 24.32 1.49 12.24
CA GLY A 183 25.74 1.84 12.21
C GLY A 183 26.49 1.27 13.42
N GLY A 184 27.67 0.76 13.20
CA GLY A 184 28.55 0.33 14.29
C GLY A 184 29.02 1.51 15.15
N ARG A 185 29.40 1.24 16.38
CA ARG A 185 30.09 2.23 17.24
C ARG A 185 31.49 2.51 16.66
N GLY A 186 31.92 3.76 16.72
CA GLY A 186 33.30 4.13 16.42
C GLY A 186 34.28 3.45 17.38
N GLY A 187 35.39 2.98 16.86
CA GLY A 187 36.47 2.43 17.68
C GLY A 187 37.15 3.53 18.49
N ASN A 188 37.74 3.15 19.61
CA ASN A 188 38.63 4.03 20.39
C ASN A 188 39.93 4.25 19.62
N ASN A 189 40.53 5.42 19.78
CA ASN A 189 41.90 5.65 19.28
C ASN A 189 42.83 4.61 19.89
N GLY A 190 43.39 3.74 19.04
CA GLY A 190 44.45 2.87 19.49
C GLY A 190 45.62 3.73 20.02
N GLN A 191 45.90 3.65 21.34
CA GLN A 191 47.15 4.18 21.83
C GLN A 191 48.31 3.29 21.33
N CYS A 192 49.14 3.84 20.44
CA CYS A 192 50.45 3.23 20.18
C CYS A 192 51.24 3.35 21.48
N VAL A 193 51.33 2.25 22.22
CA VAL A 193 52.30 2.16 23.32
C VAL A 193 53.67 1.99 22.66
N GLY A 194 54.46 3.04 22.60
CA GLY A 194 55.86 2.96 22.19
C GLY A 194 56.60 2.08 23.20
N VAL A 195 57.08 0.95 22.74
CA VAL A 195 58.01 0.13 23.48
C VAL A 195 59.41 0.73 23.20
N TYR A 196 60.00 1.34 24.20
CA TYR A 196 61.38 1.79 24.16
C TYR A 196 62.32 0.64 24.53
#